data_e35aa0b4ce876c55cd11037655215c99
#
_entry.id   e35aa0b4ce876c55cd11037655215c99
#
_cell.length_a   1.000
_cell.length_b   1.000
_cell.length_c   1.000
_cell.angle_alpha   90.00
_cell.angle_beta   90.00
_cell.angle_gamma   90.00
#
_symmetry.space_group_name_H-M   'P 1'
#
loop_
_entity.id
_entity.type
_entity.pdbx_description
1 polymer ?
#
loop_
_entity_poly.entity_id
_entity_poly.type
_entity_poly.pdbx_seq_one_letter_code
_entity_poly.pdbx_strand_id
1 'polypeptide(L)'
;MLKGVGASAGIGIGKVICIREQNLDYSQVQYQGREQEKARLKQAVETFCEKTQRMAEDIRQRVGQKESEILSGQVMMLSDPFMVSQMEDAIQSGSCAEAAVDTVCQMYIEMFSNVEDELMKQRATDIEDIKTRMLRLLLGVESVDMASLPKGTVLAAKDLTPSMTVGLQKENVSAIITEVGGKTSHSAILARALEIPAV
;
A
#
# COMPACT_ATOMS: atom_id res chain seq x y z
N MET A 1 4.02 23.02 -19.48
CA MET A 1 2.78 23.11 -18.69
C MET A 1 2.31 21.69 -18.45
N LEU A 2 2.27 21.23 -17.22
CA LEU A 2 1.74 19.90 -16.87
C LEU A 2 0.21 19.95 -16.99
N LYS A 3 -0.38 18.89 -17.58
CA LYS A 3 -1.83 18.72 -17.65
C LYS A 3 -2.22 17.57 -16.73
N GLY A 4 -3.03 17.86 -15.73
CA GLY A 4 -3.55 16.86 -14.80
C GLY A 4 -4.98 16.43 -15.16
N VAL A 5 -5.38 15.27 -14.61
CA VAL A 5 -6.76 14.76 -14.71
C VAL A 5 -7.45 15.05 -13.38
N GLY A 6 -8.44 15.94 -13.39
CA GLY A 6 -9.23 16.22 -12.19
C GLY A 6 -9.93 14.96 -11.67
N ALA A 7 -9.55 14.49 -10.49
CA ALA A 7 -10.08 13.29 -9.85
C ALA A 7 -11.17 13.60 -8.80
N SER A 8 -11.01 14.70 -8.07
CA SER A 8 -12.00 15.24 -7.14
C SER A 8 -12.06 16.75 -7.28
N ALA A 9 -13.27 17.31 -7.31
CA ALA A 9 -13.49 18.73 -7.56
C ALA A 9 -13.13 19.58 -6.33
N GLY A 10 -12.71 20.83 -6.56
CA GLY A 10 -12.44 21.80 -5.51
C GLY A 10 -11.19 22.60 -5.75
N ILE A 11 -10.85 23.46 -4.76
CA ILE A 11 -9.62 24.26 -4.71
C ILE A 11 -8.97 24.01 -3.36
N GLY A 12 -7.73 23.52 -3.39
CA GLY A 12 -6.91 23.36 -2.18
C GLY A 12 -5.73 24.31 -2.20
N ILE A 13 -5.50 24.99 -1.09
CA ILE A 13 -4.38 25.91 -0.91
C ILE A 13 -3.62 25.50 0.34
N GLY A 14 -2.32 25.37 0.23
CA GLY A 14 -1.51 24.98 1.38
C GLY A 14 -0.04 24.74 1.07
N LYS A 15 0.69 24.26 2.07
CA LYS A 15 2.08 23.87 1.92
C LYS A 15 2.16 22.48 1.28
N VAL A 16 2.97 22.34 0.24
CA VAL A 16 3.20 21.06 -0.41
C VAL A 16 4.13 20.19 0.44
N ILE A 17 3.68 18.97 0.72
CA ILE A 17 4.48 17.91 1.33
C ILE A 17 4.56 16.77 0.32
N CYS A 18 5.78 16.43 -0.09
CA CYS A 18 6.03 15.34 -1.02
C CYS A 18 6.33 14.05 -0.25
N ILE A 19 5.50 13.04 -0.43
CA ILE A 19 5.78 11.68 0.04
C ILE A 19 6.63 10.99 -1.02
N ARG A 20 7.83 10.61 -0.63
CA ARG A 20 8.73 9.83 -1.49
C ARG A 20 8.66 8.36 -1.10
N GLU A 21 8.70 7.48 -2.08
CA GLU A 21 8.92 6.07 -1.86
C GLU A 21 10.24 5.87 -1.11
N GLN A 22 10.20 5.16 0.00
CA GLN A 22 11.41 4.78 0.71
C GLN A 22 12.03 3.60 -0.03
N ASN A 23 13.33 3.68 -0.29
CA ASN A 23 14.07 2.53 -0.79
C ASN A 23 14.18 1.49 0.35
N LEU A 24 13.48 0.37 0.21
CA LEU A 24 13.53 -0.75 1.15
C LEU A 24 14.62 -1.72 0.72
N ASP A 25 15.87 -1.28 0.89
CA ASP A 25 17.03 -2.07 0.53
C ASP A 25 17.28 -3.18 1.57
N TYR A 26 17.20 -4.42 1.12
CA TYR A 26 17.48 -5.61 1.91
C TYR A 26 18.74 -6.35 1.44
N SER A 27 19.57 -5.73 0.59
CA SER A 27 20.80 -6.35 0.04
C SER A 27 21.79 -6.80 1.10
N GLN A 28 21.75 -6.17 2.29
CA GLN A 28 22.63 -6.50 3.42
C GLN A 28 21.99 -7.52 4.39
N VAL A 29 20.74 -7.94 4.16
CA VAL A 29 20.09 -8.94 5.00
C VAL A 29 20.70 -10.30 4.71
N GLN A 30 21.24 -10.93 5.74
CA GLN A 30 21.81 -12.26 5.65
C GLN A 30 20.75 -13.32 5.94
N TYR A 31 20.74 -14.39 5.16
CA TYR A 31 19.91 -15.55 5.39
C TYR A 31 20.31 -16.23 6.71
N GLN A 32 19.36 -16.35 7.64
CA GLN A 32 19.60 -16.86 9.00
C GLN A 32 19.24 -18.35 9.19
N GLY A 33 18.88 -19.01 8.10
CA GLY A 33 18.46 -20.40 8.12
C GLY A 33 16.93 -20.55 7.99
N ARG A 34 16.54 -21.70 7.47
CA ARG A 34 15.16 -22.01 7.03
C ARG A 34 14.10 -21.73 8.09
N GLU A 35 14.30 -22.28 9.27
CA GLU A 35 13.31 -22.17 10.35
C GLU A 35 13.15 -20.74 10.84
N GLN A 36 14.25 -20.01 10.91
CA GLN A 36 14.21 -18.61 11.36
C GLN A 36 13.57 -17.71 10.32
N GLU A 37 13.89 -17.88 9.04
CA GLU A 37 13.25 -17.09 7.96
C GLU A 37 11.75 -17.38 7.84
N LYS A 38 11.33 -18.65 7.97
CA LYS A 38 9.90 -19.01 8.01
C LYS A 38 9.19 -18.40 9.22
N ALA A 39 9.83 -18.39 10.39
CA ALA A 39 9.26 -17.76 11.58
C ALA A 39 9.11 -16.24 11.40
N ARG A 40 10.10 -15.57 10.81
CA ARG A 40 10.05 -14.14 10.47
C ARG A 40 8.93 -13.83 9.48
N LEU A 41 8.82 -14.61 8.40
CA LEU A 41 7.75 -14.49 7.42
C LEU A 41 6.37 -14.64 8.07
N LYS A 42 6.17 -15.71 8.84
CA LYS A 42 4.91 -15.98 9.54
C LYS A 42 4.52 -14.83 10.46
N GLN A 43 5.44 -14.35 11.29
CA GLN A 43 5.20 -13.22 12.18
C GLN A 43 4.85 -11.94 11.40
N ALA A 44 5.51 -11.69 10.28
CA ALA A 44 5.22 -10.52 9.44
C ALA A 44 3.83 -10.62 8.81
N VAL A 45 3.42 -11.80 8.30
CA VAL A 45 2.08 -12.05 7.75
C VAL A 45 1.01 -11.83 8.83
N GLU A 46 1.17 -12.43 10.02
CA GLU A 46 0.24 -12.24 11.14
C GLU A 46 0.11 -10.77 11.52
N THR A 47 1.24 -10.08 11.68
CA THR A 47 1.27 -8.64 12.01
C THR A 47 0.63 -7.78 10.92
N PHE A 48 0.88 -8.10 9.65
CA PHE A 48 0.25 -7.43 8.52
C PHE A 48 -1.28 -7.57 8.57
N CYS A 49 -1.76 -8.81 8.73
CA CYS A 49 -3.19 -9.10 8.76
C CYS A 49 -3.88 -8.37 9.91
N GLU A 50 -3.33 -8.42 11.13
CA GLU A 50 -3.89 -7.73 12.29
C GLU A 50 -3.94 -6.20 12.08
N LYS A 51 -2.84 -5.60 11.65
CA LYS A 51 -2.78 -4.16 11.38
C LYS A 51 -3.76 -3.76 10.29
N THR A 52 -3.83 -4.53 9.20
CA THR A 52 -4.70 -4.22 8.06
C THR A 52 -6.18 -4.37 8.41
N GLN A 53 -6.55 -5.36 9.21
CA GLN A 53 -7.92 -5.50 9.71
C GLN A 53 -8.36 -4.32 10.58
N ARG A 54 -7.47 -3.83 11.46
CA ARG A 54 -7.75 -2.61 12.26
C ARG A 54 -7.91 -1.39 11.37
N MET A 55 -7.06 -1.25 10.35
CA MET A 55 -7.16 -0.18 9.36
C MET A 55 -8.48 -0.26 8.57
N ALA A 56 -8.90 -1.45 8.16
CA ALA A 56 -10.15 -1.67 7.45
C ALA A 56 -11.36 -1.27 8.32
N GLU A 57 -11.34 -1.59 9.60
CA GLU A 57 -12.40 -1.20 10.52
C GLU A 57 -12.46 0.32 10.74
N ASP A 58 -11.30 1.01 10.89
CA ASP A 58 -11.24 2.45 11.00
C ASP A 58 -11.82 3.13 9.74
N ILE A 59 -11.42 2.70 8.55
CA ILE A 59 -11.95 3.23 7.28
C ILE A 59 -13.45 2.95 7.16
N ARG A 60 -13.92 1.78 7.56
CA ARG A 60 -15.35 1.44 7.52
C ARG A 60 -16.19 2.43 8.31
N GLN A 61 -15.70 2.83 9.47
CA GLN A 61 -16.41 3.78 10.35
C GLN A 61 -16.33 5.22 9.86
N ARG A 62 -15.22 5.64 9.25
CA ARG A 62 -14.96 7.02 8.87
C ARG A 62 -15.39 7.35 7.45
N VAL A 63 -15.27 6.42 6.52
CA VAL A 63 -15.47 6.66 5.08
C VAL A 63 -16.59 5.80 4.53
N GLY A 64 -16.51 4.48 4.71
CA GLY A 64 -17.55 3.58 4.25
C GLY A 64 -17.09 2.14 4.03
N GLN A 65 -18.06 1.29 3.71
CA GLN A 65 -17.80 -0.14 3.55
C GLN A 65 -16.95 -0.45 2.31
N LYS A 66 -17.20 0.23 1.19
CA LYS A 66 -16.51 -0.04 -0.08
C LYS A 66 -15.01 0.21 0.02
N GLU A 67 -14.61 1.28 0.69
CA GLU A 67 -13.21 1.65 0.90
C GLU A 67 -12.53 0.67 1.86
N SER A 68 -13.25 0.17 2.85
CA SER A 68 -12.79 -0.88 3.77
C SER A 68 -12.56 -2.22 3.07
N GLU A 69 -13.38 -2.57 2.07
CA GLU A 69 -13.28 -3.84 1.33
C GLU A 69 -11.94 -3.97 0.57
N ILE A 70 -11.31 -2.88 0.18
CA ILE A 70 -9.99 -2.88 -0.45
C ILE A 70 -8.94 -3.47 0.50
N LEU A 71 -8.90 -2.98 1.74
CA LEU A 71 -7.96 -3.47 2.76
C LEU A 71 -8.28 -4.91 3.19
N SER A 72 -9.56 -5.23 3.31
CA SER A 72 -9.99 -6.61 3.59
C SER A 72 -9.57 -7.57 2.46
N GLY A 73 -9.61 -7.10 1.20
CA GLY A 73 -9.10 -7.84 0.05
C GLY A 73 -7.60 -8.10 0.14
N GLN A 74 -6.80 -7.15 0.62
CA GLN A 74 -5.36 -7.34 0.85
C GLN A 74 -5.09 -8.43 1.90
N VAL A 75 -5.87 -8.45 2.98
CA VAL A 75 -5.76 -9.53 3.99
C VAL A 75 -6.07 -10.89 3.36
N MET A 76 -7.11 -10.98 2.55
CA MET A 76 -7.47 -12.23 1.87
C MET A 76 -6.37 -12.69 0.91
N MET A 77 -5.78 -11.78 0.12
CA MET A 77 -4.70 -12.10 -0.81
C MET A 77 -3.45 -12.60 -0.09
N LEU A 78 -3.00 -11.90 0.96
CA LEU A 78 -1.79 -12.32 1.70
C LEU A 78 -2.05 -13.57 2.55
N SER A 79 -3.29 -13.84 2.96
CA SER A 79 -3.67 -15.05 3.70
C SER A 79 -3.91 -16.25 2.80
N ASP A 80 -3.81 -16.10 1.48
CA ASP A 80 -3.95 -17.22 0.54
C ASP A 80 -2.82 -18.23 0.78
N PRO A 81 -3.15 -19.49 1.12
CA PRO A 81 -2.14 -20.52 1.39
C PRO A 81 -1.18 -20.75 0.21
N PHE A 82 -1.62 -20.52 -1.02
CA PHE A 82 -0.79 -20.71 -2.20
C PHE A 82 0.29 -19.61 -2.28
N MET A 83 -0.07 -18.34 -2.04
CA MET A 83 0.89 -17.24 -2.03
C MET A 83 1.93 -17.40 -0.91
N VAL A 84 1.47 -17.78 0.28
CA VAL A 84 2.36 -18.02 1.44
C VAL A 84 3.28 -19.21 1.17
N SER A 85 2.76 -20.31 0.59
CA SER A 85 3.57 -21.49 0.23
C SER A 85 4.69 -21.15 -0.75
N GLN A 86 4.42 -20.31 -1.75
CA GLN A 86 5.46 -19.87 -2.71
C GLN A 86 6.57 -19.06 -2.03
N MET A 87 6.23 -18.21 -1.05
CA MET A 87 7.24 -17.50 -0.24
C MET A 87 8.05 -18.48 0.61
N GLU A 88 7.41 -19.48 1.21
CA GLU A 88 8.10 -20.53 1.97
C GLU A 88 9.02 -21.39 1.10
N ASP A 89 8.62 -21.70 -0.15
CA ASP A 89 9.43 -22.43 -1.11
C ASP A 89 10.68 -21.64 -1.52
N ALA A 90 10.56 -20.32 -1.68
CA ALA A 90 11.70 -19.44 -1.93
C ALA A 90 12.67 -19.44 -0.72
N ILE A 91 12.16 -19.38 0.51
CA ILE A 91 12.97 -19.52 1.73
C ILE A 91 13.65 -20.91 1.79
N GLN A 92 12.92 -21.95 1.40
CA GLN A 92 13.46 -23.32 1.35
C GLN A 92 14.61 -23.44 0.37
N SER A 93 14.60 -22.64 -0.68
CA SER A 93 15.64 -22.55 -1.71
C SER A 93 16.83 -21.65 -1.30
N GLY A 94 16.79 -21.05 -0.10
CA GLY A 94 17.90 -20.26 0.47
C GLY A 94 17.70 -18.74 0.41
N SER A 95 16.51 -18.24 0.10
CA SER A 95 16.20 -16.81 0.13
C SER A 95 15.90 -16.34 1.56
N CYS A 96 16.29 -15.12 1.93
CA CYS A 96 15.78 -14.47 3.13
C CYS A 96 14.29 -14.13 2.97
N ALA A 97 13.59 -13.86 4.07
CA ALA A 97 12.16 -13.58 4.04
C ALA A 97 11.82 -12.37 3.17
N GLU A 98 12.66 -11.33 3.18
CA GLU A 98 12.52 -10.13 2.34
C GLU A 98 12.57 -10.46 0.85
N ALA A 99 13.57 -11.23 0.43
CA ALA A 99 13.73 -11.64 -0.96
C ALA A 99 12.59 -12.57 -1.42
N ALA A 100 12.10 -13.43 -0.55
CA ALA A 100 10.96 -14.31 -0.82
C ALA A 100 9.67 -13.49 -1.05
N VAL A 101 9.40 -12.52 -0.17
CA VAL A 101 8.25 -11.60 -0.32
C VAL A 101 8.36 -10.80 -1.60
N ASP A 102 9.52 -10.18 -1.85
CA ASP A 102 9.72 -9.34 -3.04
C ASP A 102 9.53 -10.14 -4.34
N THR A 103 10.19 -11.29 -4.44
CA THR A 103 10.11 -12.16 -5.64
C THR A 103 8.68 -12.62 -5.91
N VAL A 104 7.98 -13.13 -4.90
CA VAL A 104 6.62 -13.66 -5.09
C VAL A 104 5.64 -12.54 -5.39
N CYS A 105 5.68 -11.43 -4.66
CA CYS A 105 4.83 -10.28 -4.94
C CYS A 105 5.09 -9.70 -6.34
N GLN A 106 6.36 -9.59 -6.75
CA GLN A 106 6.72 -9.09 -8.08
C GLN A 106 6.14 -9.97 -9.20
N MET A 107 6.18 -11.28 -9.04
CA MET A 107 5.56 -12.23 -9.98
C MET A 107 4.04 -11.97 -10.13
N TYR A 108 3.32 -11.76 -9.03
CA TYR A 108 1.89 -11.44 -9.08
C TYR A 108 1.61 -10.06 -9.68
N ILE A 109 2.44 -9.05 -9.37
CA ILE A 109 2.34 -7.71 -9.97
C ILE A 109 2.46 -7.79 -11.49
N GLU A 110 3.46 -8.50 -11.99
CA GLU A 110 3.66 -8.70 -13.43
C GLU A 110 2.49 -9.46 -14.06
N MET A 111 2.02 -10.53 -13.42
CA MET A 111 0.87 -11.29 -13.89
C MET A 111 -0.38 -10.42 -14.03
N PHE A 112 -0.72 -9.63 -13.02
CA PHE A 112 -1.92 -8.78 -13.04
C PHE A 112 -1.76 -7.55 -13.96
N SER A 113 -0.54 -7.01 -14.08
CA SER A 113 -0.29 -5.85 -14.94
C SER A 113 -0.37 -6.16 -16.42
N ASN A 114 -0.10 -7.42 -16.82
CA ASN A 114 -0.13 -7.86 -18.21
C ASN A 114 -1.53 -8.21 -18.73
N VAL A 115 -2.55 -8.15 -17.89
CA VAL A 115 -3.94 -8.39 -18.29
C VAL A 115 -4.58 -7.05 -18.73
N GLU A 116 -5.38 -7.06 -19.80
CA GLU A 116 -6.05 -5.83 -20.28
C GLU A 116 -7.20 -5.35 -19.39
N ASP A 117 -7.59 -6.14 -18.38
CA ASP A 117 -8.67 -5.84 -17.44
C ASP A 117 -8.23 -4.81 -16.38
N GLU A 118 -8.92 -3.69 -16.30
CA GLU A 118 -8.62 -2.61 -15.34
C GLU A 118 -8.78 -3.04 -13.86
N LEU A 119 -9.67 -3.99 -13.56
CA LEU A 119 -9.79 -4.53 -12.19
C LEU A 119 -8.55 -5.36 -11.82
N MET A 120 -7.99 -6.10 -12.77
CA MET A 120 -6.76 -6.85 -12.54
C MET A 120 -5.55 -5.93 -12.37
N LYS A 121 -5.47 -4.84 -13.11
CA LYS A 121 -4.44 -3.81 -12.90
C LYS A 121 -4.52 -3.17 -11.51
N GLN A 122 -5.74 -2.96 -10.99
CA GLN A 122 -5.92 -2.50 -9.61
C GLN A 122 -5.36 -3.53 -8.59
N ARG A 123 -5.51 -4.84 -8.86
CA ARG A 123 -4.91 -5.89 -8.03
C ARG A 123 -3.39 -5.83 -8.01
N ALA A 124 -2.74 -5.45 -9.13
CA ALA A 124 -1.30 -5.20 -9.12
C ALA A 124 -0.90 -4.11 -8.11
N THR A 125 -1.65 -3.02 -8.04
CA THR A 125 -1.43 -1.95 -7.05
C THR A 125 -1.66 -2.43 -5.61
N ASP A 126 -2.66 -3.29 -5.38
CA ASP A 126 -2.90 -3.89 -4.06
C ASP A 126 -1.71 -4.76 -3.63
N ILE A 127 -1.15 -5.58 -4.54
CA ILE A 127 0.02 -6.40 -4.25
C ILE A 127 1.28 -5.55 -4.03
N GLU A 128 1.45 -4.43 -4.74
CA GLU A 128 2.55 -3.50 -4.51
C GLU A 128 2.50 -2.89 -3.10
N ASP A 129 1.29 -2.54 -2.62
CA ASP A 129 1.10 -2.06 -1.24
C ASP A 129 1.39 -3.17 -0.22
N ILE A 130 0.93 -4.40 -0.45
CA ILE A 130 1.24 -5.58 0.37
C ILE A 130 2.76 -5.77 0.44
N LYS A 131 3.45 -5.82 -0.70
CA LYS A 131 4.91 -5.98 -0.79
C LYS A 131 5.64 -4.94 0.05
N THR A 132 5.33 -3.67 -0.19
CA THR A 132 5.97 -2.55 0.51
C THR A 132 5.78 -2.64 2.02
N ARG A 133 4.59 -2.98 2.48
CA ARG A 133 4.27 -3.09 3.90
C ARG A 133 4.90 -4.32 4.56
N MET A 134 4.94 -5.44 3.85
CA MET A 134 5.62 -6.65 4.31
C MET A 134 7.13 -6.43 4.45
N LEU A 135 7.77 -5.81 3.46
CA LEU A 135 9.19 -5.46 3.53
C LEU A 135 9.49 -4.52 4.70
N ARG A 136 8.64 -3.51 4.94
CA ARG A 136 8.79 -2.64 6.13
C ARG A 136 8.70 -3.41 7.44
N LEU A 137 7.77 -4.34 7.56
CA LEU A 137 7.64 -5.17 8.76
C LEU A 137 8.88 -6.04 8.99
N LEU A 138 9.39 -6.68 7.94
CA LEU A 138 10.57 -7.54 8.00
C LEU A 138 11.84 -6.75 8.34
N LEU A 139 11.98 -5.54 7.78
CA LEU A 139 13.12 -4.64 7.99
C LEU A 139 13.01 -3.79 9.27
N GLY A 140 11.86 -3.79 9.95
CA GLY A 140 11.62 -2.94 11.11
C GLY A 140 11.57 -1.44 10.78
N VAL A 141 11.19 -1.08 9.55
CA VAL A 141 11.10 0.31 9.08
C VAL A 141 9.69 0.86 9.31
N GLU A 142 9.59 1.99 10.00
CA GLU A 142 8.30 2.63 10.24
C GLU A 142 7.70 3.24 8.96
N SER A 143 6.38 3.17 8.85
CA SER A 143 5.64 3.87 7.78
C SER A 143 5.53 5.36 8.09
N VAL A 144 5.38 6.17 7.02
CA VAL A 144 5.03 7.59 7.20
C VAL A 144 3.66 7.69 7.85
N ASP A 145 3.58 8.41 8.96
CA ASP A 145 2.31 8.65 9.65
C ASP A 145 1.53 9.77 8.94
N MET A 146 0.53 9.37 8.16
CA MET A 146 -0.35 10.30 7.44
C MET A 146 -1.29 11.08 8.37
N ALA A 147 -1.53 10.60 9.59
CA ALA A 147 -2.37 11.29 10.55
C ALA A 147 -1.66 12.52 11.18
N SER A 148 -0.33 12.50 11.20
CA SER A 148 0.49 13.60 11.75
C SER A 148 0.76 14.74 10.76
N LEU A 149 0.18 14.71 9.56
CA LEU A 149 0.35 15.81 8.60
C LEU A 149 -0.19 17.14 9.15
N PRO A 150 0.57 18.24 8.96
CA PRO A 150 0.12 19.57 9.40
C PRO A 150 -1.18 20.00 8.70
N LYS A 151 -2.01 20.79 9.38
CA LYS A 151 -3.19 21.39 8.76
C LYS A 151 -2.82 22.25 7.55
N GLY A 152 -3.63 22.17 6.51
CA GLY A 152 -3.39 22.89 5.27
C GLY A 152 -2.30 22.27 4.40
N THR A 153 -2.07 20.96 4.51
CA THR A 153 -1.13 20.25 3.64
C THR A 153 -1.73 20.01 2.26
N VAL A 154 -0.97 20.32 1.21
CA VAL A 154 -1.17 19.79 -0.14
C VAL A 154 -0.25 18.59 -0.27
N LEU A 155 -0.84 17.40 -0.29
CA LEU A 155 -0.11 16.14 -0.36
C LEU A 155 0.29 15.84 -1.80
N ALA A 156 1.57 15.66 -2.08
CA ALA A 156 2.09 15.24 -3.37
C ALA A 156 2.78 13.87 -3.23
N ALA A 157 2.41 12.92 -4.07
CA ALA A 157 2.97 11.57 -4.09
C ALA A 157 3.04 11.05 -5.52
N LYS A 158 3.83 9.99 -5.76
CA LYS A 158 3.76 9.27 -7.02
C LYS A 158 2.41 8.58 -7.17
N ASP A 159 2.00 7.86 -6.15
CA ASP A 159 0.65 7.30 -5.97
C ASP A 159 0.32 7.28 -4.47
N LEU A 160 -0.96 7.15 -4.14
CA LEU A 160 -1.42 6.91 -2.79
C LEU A 160 -1.98 5.49 -2.70
N THR A 161 -1.24 4.63 -2.04
CA THR A 161 -1.68 3.25 -1.80
C THR A 161 -2.85 3.21 -0.82
N PRO A 162 -3.65 2.13 -0.81
CA PRO A 162 -4.75 1.99 0.13
C PRO A 162 -4.34 2.20 1.58
N SER A 163 -3.20 1.66 1.98
CA SER A 163 -2.68 1.82 3.35
C SER A 163 -2.29 3.24 3.72
N MET A 164 -1.77 4.03 2.78
CA MET A 164 -1.45 5.45 2.99
C MET A 164 -2.71 6.29 3.21
N THR A 165 -3.79 5.91 2.56
CA THR A 165 -5.05 6.67 2.59
C THR A 165 -5.78 6.58 3.93
N VAL A 166 -5.56 5.51 4.71
CA VAL A 166 -6.22 5.28 6.01
C VAL A 166 -5.92 6.38 7.02
N GLY A 167 -4.68 6.83 7.08
CA GLY A 167 -4.25 7.87 8.02
C GLY A 167 -4.66 9.30 7.63
N LEU A 168 -5.16 9.52 6.40
CA LEU A 168 -5.50 10.86 5.95
C LEU A 168 -6.69 11.42 6.72
N GLN A 169 -6.51 12.64 7.23
CA GLN A 169 -7.56 13.41 7.89
C GLN A 169 -7.94 14.60 7.02
N LYS A 170 -9.24 14.73 6.72
CA LYS A 170 -9.77 15.83 5.89
C LYS A 170 -9.35 17.20 6.43
N GLU A 171 -9.29 17.34 7.74
CA GLU A 171 -8.94 18.58 8.43
C GLU A 171 -7.48 18.99 8.21
N ASN A 172 -6.61 18.04 7.87
CA ASN A 172 -5.19 18.27 7.68
C ASN A 172 -4.80 18.44 6.21
N VAL A 173 -5.53 17.79 5.29
CA VAL A 173 -5.18 17.75 3.87
C VAL A 173 -6.10 18.63 3.05
N SER A 174 -5.53 19.70 2.44
CA SER A 174 -6.24 20.64 1.59
C SER A 174 -6.38 20.19 0.14
N ALA A 175 -5.44 19.40 -0.36
CA ALA A 175 -5.49 18.82 -1.70
C ALA A 175 -4.55 17.63 -1.84
N ILE A 176 -4.78 16.81 -2.86
CA ILE A 176 -3.96 15.66 -3.24
C ILE A 176 -3.50 15.82 -4.69
N ILE A 177 -2.20 15.56 -4.93
CA ILE A 177 -1.59 15.54 -6.25
C ILE A 177 -0.88 14.19 -6.40
N THR A 178 -1.22 13.43 -7.45
CA THR A 178 -0.52 12.18 -7.76
C THR A 178 0.08 12.23 -9.17
N GLU A 179 1.23 11.61 -9.38
CA GLU A 179 1.86 11.50 -10.71
C GLU A 179 1.16 10.46 -11.57
N VAL A 180 0.69 9.38 -10.96
CA VAL A 180 0.00 8.27 -11.61
C VAL A 180 -1.39 8.07 -11.01
N GLY A 181 -2.20 7.29 -11.70
CA GLY A 181 -3.57 7.04 -11.32
C GLY A 181 -4.56 7.73 -12.25
N GLY A 182 -5.83 7.56 -11.97
CA GLY A 182 -6.92 8.13 -12.76
C GLY A 182 -8.19 8.27 -11.93
N LYS A 183 -9.30 8.60 -12.57
CA LYS A 183 -10.59 8.81 -11.86
C LYS A 183 -11.10 7.60 -11.09
N THR A 184 -10.58 6.41 -11.39
CA THR A 184 -10.95 5.14 -10.76
C THR A 184 -9.88 4.62 -9.78
N SER A 185 -8.76 5.33 -9.61
CA SER A 185 -7.71 4.94 -8.65
C SER A 185 -8.21 5.01 -7.19
N HIS A 186 -7.58 4.28 -6.30
CA HIS A 186 -7.88 4.29 -4.85
C HIS A 186 -7.78 5.70 -4.27
N SER A 187 -6.74 6.45 -4.64
CA SER A 187 -6.55 7.85 -4.25
C SER A 187 -7.70 8.75 -4.69
N ALA A 188 -8.20 8.57 -5.92
CA ALA A 188 -9.33 9.34 -6.45
C ALA A 188 -10.66 8.99 -5.77
N ILE A 189 -10.90 7.71 -5.48
CA ILE A 189 -12.10 7.24 -4.78
C ILE A 189 -12.14 7.85 -3.38
N LEU A 190 -11.04 7.72 -2.64
CA LEU A 190 -10.96 8.27 -1.29
C LEU A 190 -11.05 9.80 -1.27
N ALA A 191 -10.35 10.49 -2.19
CA ALA A 191 -10.40 11.94 -2.27
C ALA A 191 -11.84 12.45 -2.45
N ARG A 192 -12.63 11.77 -3.30
CA ARG A 192 -14.07 12.10 -3.46
C ARG A 192 -14.87 11.79 -2.21
N ALA A 193 -14.64 10.65 -1.55
CA ALA A 193 -15.35 10.25 -0.34
C ALA A 193 -15.08 11.23 0.82
N LEU A 194 -13.86 11.74 0.92
CA LEU A 194 -13.45 12.75 1.90
C LEU A 194 -13.69 14.20 1.44
N GLU A 195 -14.18 14.40 0.20
CA GLU A 195 -14.35 15.72 -0.43
C GLU A 195 -13.05 16.55 -0.44
N ILE A 196 -11.91 15.91 -0.65
CA ILE A 196 -10.60 16.54 -0.79
C ILE A 196 -10.34 16.78 -2.29
N PRO A 197 -10.00 18.01 -2.74
CA PRO A 197 -9.60 18.27 -4.12
C PRO A 197 -8.42 17.38 -4.53
N ALA A 198 -8.51 16.77 -5.75
CA ALA A 198 -7.45 15.86 -6.21
C ALA A 198 -7.22 15.93 -7.73
N VAL A 199 -5.97 15.85 -8.14
CA VAL A 199 -5.49 15.84 -9.52
C VAL A 199 -4.31 14.88 -9.69
#